data_d41fb941b5c44e6fb67bc2bb27279e86
#
_entry.id   d41fb941b5c44e6fb67bc2bb27279e86
#
_cell.length_a   1.000
_cell.length_b   1.000
_cell.length_c   1.000
_cell.angle_alpha   90.00
_cell.angle_beta   90.00
_cell.angle_gamma   90.00
#
_symmetry.space_group_name_H-M   'P 1'
#
loop_
_entity.id
_entity.type
_entity.pdbx_description
1 polymer ?
#
loop_
_entity_poly.entity_id
_entity_poly.type
_entity_poly.pdbx_seq_one_letter_code
_entity_poly.pdbx_strand_id
1 'polypeptide(L)'
;PAGTVNDHQLAVYDLMPTLLDYAGLNGDAYSRKASTATQYWDGISFNNTLRGNDAEQEKHEFLYWEFHETNMMALRMGDWKLVVKDGATLLYDLAVDVHEDTDVAAENPDVVQKMVQIINREHKTSDLFKVTMPGESTKR
;
A
#
# COMPACT_ATOMS: atom_id res chain seq x y z
N PRO A 1 -11.76 18.12 -11.66
CA PRO A 1 -12.76 19.19 -11.65
C PRO A 1 -13.15 19.57 -10.23
N ALA A 2 -13.35 20.85 -9.94
CA ALA A 2 -13.73 21.28 -8.60
C ALA A 2 -15.10 20.71 -8.19
N GLY A 3 -15.23 20.27 -6.92
CA GLY A 3 -16.47 19.73 -6.37
C GLY A 3 -16.78 18.28 -6.75
N THR A 4 -15.85 17.55 -7.35
CA THR A 4 -15.99 16.11 -7.61
C THR A 4 -15.41 15.27 -6.48
N VAL A 5 -15.96 14.06 -6.29
CA VAL A 5 -15.44 13.01 -5.42
C VAL A 5 -14.92 11.88 -6.31
N ASN A 6 -13.83 11.23 -5.92
CA ASN A 6 -13.24 10.13 -6.65
C ASN A 6 -12.78 9.05 -5.65
N ASP A 7 -13.01 7.78 -5.97
CA ASP A 7 -12.70 6.62 -5.12
C ASP A 7 -11.33 6.00 -5.45
N HIS A 8 -10.46 6.71 -6.18
CA HIS A 8 -9.12 6.24 -6.48
C HIS A 8 -8.32 6.01 -5.19
N GLN A 9 -7.82 4.79 -5.01
CA GLN A 9 -7.02 4.42 -3.85
C GLN A 9 -5.59 4.96 -4.01
N LEU A 10 -5.17 5.79 -3.07
CA LEU A 10 -3.84 6.40 -3.05
C LEU A 10 -3.23 6.39 -1.64
N ALA A 11 -1.94 6.61 -1.57
CA ALA A 11 -1.20 6.76 -0.32
C ALA A 11 -0.35 8.04 -0.34
N VAL A 12 0.15 8.45 0.84
CA VAL A 12 0.95 9.69 0.97
C VAL A 12 2.20 9.67 0.07
N TYR A 13 2.79 8.50 -0.16
CA TYR A 13 3.96 8.37 -1.05
C TYR A 13 3.65 8.63 -2.54
N ASP A 14 2.37 8.73 -2.93
CA ASP A 14 1.93 9.08 -4.29
C ASP A 14 2.00 10.60 -4.55
N LEU A 15 2.09 11.41 -3.49
CA LEU A 15 2.14 12.86 -3.63
C LEU A 15 3.39 13.33 -4.40
N MET A 16 4.56 12.77 -4.09
CA MET A 16 5.80 13.20 -4.73
C MET A 16 5.79 12.93 -6.24
N PRO A 17 5.52 11.71 -6.74
CA PRO A 17 5.43 11.47 -8.18
C PRO A 17 4.33 12.29 -8.85
N THR A 18 3.22 12.57 -8.16
CA THR A 18 2.15 13.43 -8.69
C THR A 18 2.59 14.87 -8.87
N LEU A 19 3.30 15.45 -7.87
CA LEU A 19 3.82 16.81 -7.95
C LEU A 19 4.89 16.95 -9.05
N LEU A 20 5.77 15.95 -9.19
CA LEU A 20 6.77 15.92 -10.27
C LEU A 20 6.11 15.85 -11.64
N ASP A 21 5.11 14.99 -11.80
CA ASP A 21 4.33 14.88 -13.04
C ASP A 21 3.59 16.19 -13.35
N TYR A 22 2.97 16.80 -12.35
CA TYR A 22 2.29 18.07 -12.51
C TYR A 22 3.22 19.21 -12.92
N ALA A 23 4.47 19.18 -12.44
CA ALA A 23 5.53 20.12 -12.78
C ALA A 23 6.21 19.82 -14.13
N GLY A 24 5.83 18.73 -14.83
CA GLY A 24 6.48 18.30 -16.06
C GLY A 24 7.87 17.69 -15.87
N LEU A 25 8.19 17.24 -14.65
CA LEU A 25 9.49 16.70 -14.24
C LEU A 25 9.51 15.17 -14.12
N ASN A 26 8.52 14.49 -14.66
CA ASN A 26 8.34 13.03 -14.60
C ASN A 26 9.16 12.25 -15.65
N GLY A 27 10.24 12.85 -16.14
CA GLY A 27 11.16 12.20 -17.09
C GLY A 27 11.86 10.96 -16.51
N ASP A 28 12.66 10.28 -17.34
CA ASP A 28 13.32 9.02 -17.02
C ASP A 28 14.12 9.01 -15.71
N ALA A 29 14.67 10.17 -15.30
CA ALA A 29 15.41 10.31 -14.05
C ALA A 29 14.57 10.07 -12.78
N TYR A 30 13.24 10.19 -12.90
CA TYR A 30 12.28 10.08 -11.79
C TYR A 30 11.22 8.99 -12.04
N SER A 31 11.34 8.25 -13.14
CA SER A 31 10.37 7.22 -13.49
C SER A 31 10.63 5.94 -12.72
N ARG A 32 9.59 5.42 -12.09
CA ARG A 32 9.58 4.09 -11.46
C ARG A 32 9.91 2.95 -12.44
N LYS A 33 9.61 3.15 -13.73
CA LYS A 33 9.75 2.13 -14.79
C LYS A 33 11.04 2.25 -15.59
N ALA A 34 11.81 3.33 -15.45
CA ALA A 34 13.01 3.53 -16.24
C ALA A 34 14.18 2.70 -15.70
N SER A 35 14.79 1.89 -16.53
CA SER A 35 15.99 1.10 -16.18
C SER A 35 17.21 1.99 -15.82
N THR A 36 17.15 3.27 -16.18
CA THR A 36 18.16 4.30 -15.91
C THR A 36 17.80 5.23 -14.77
N ALA A 37 16.64 5.02 -14.11
CA ALA A 37 16.24 5.85 -13.00
C ALA A 37 17.26 5.75 -11.86
N THR A 38 17.76 6.90 -11.41
CA THR A 38 18.69 7.02 -10.28
C THR A 38 17.94 6.99 -8.94
N GLN A 39 16.62 7.11 -8.99
CA GLN A 39 15.76 7.14 -7.81
C GLN A 39 14.46 6.38 -8.07
N TYR A 40 14.14 5.45 -7.16
CA TYR A 40 12.89 4.68 -7.20
C TYR A 40 11.87 5.33 -6.28
N TRP A 41 10.64 5.42 -6.75
CA TRP A 41 9.48 5.86 -5.97
C TRP A 41 8.53 4.69 -5.80
N ASP A 42 8.05 4.47 -4.60
CA ASP A 42 7.00 3.47 -4.36
C ASP A 42 5.63 3.97 -4.84
N GLY A 43 5.48 5.30 -4.94
CA GLY A 43 4.24 5.96 -5.34
C GLY A 43 3.97 5.93 -6.84
N ILE A 44 2.69 6.06 -7.19
CA ILE A 44 2.15 6.24 -8.54
C ILE A 44 1.52 7.62 -8.62
N SER A 45 1.83 8.39 -9.70
CA SER A 45 1.17 9.66 -9.94
C SER A 45 -0.34 9.48 -10.14
N PHE A 46 -1.15 10.23 -9.39
CA PHE A 46 -2.61 10.30 -9.61
C PHE A 46 -3.04 11.55 -10.37
N ASN A 47 -2.14 12.12 -11.17
CA ASN A 47 -2.41 13.32 -11.98
C ASN A 47 -3.54 13.09 -12.99
N ASN A 48 -3.67 11.88 -13.57
CA ASN A 48 -4.79 11.56 -14.45
C ASN A 48 -6.14 11.67 -13.74
N THR A 49 -6.25 11.12 -12.53
CA THR A 49 -7.42 11.28 -11.68
C THR A 49 -7.74 12.75 -11.39
N LEU A 50 -6.75 13.58 -11.06
CA LEU A 50 -6.94 15.03 -10.82
C LEU A 50 -7.46 15.77 -12.06
N ARG A 51 -7.14 15.28 -13.25
CA ARG A 51 -7.58 15.84 -14.54
C ARG A 51 -8.90 15.27 -15.04
N GLY A 52 -9.46 14.26 -14.35
CA GLY A 52 -10.69 13.55 -14.75
C GLY A 52 -10.47 12.48 -15.82
N ASN A 53 -9.24 12.00 -16.00
CA ASN A 53 -8.85 10.97 -16.97
C ASN A 53 -8.69 9.60 -16.26
N ASP A 54 -9.70 9.19 -15.50
CA ASP A 54 -9.62 7.98 -14.65
C ASP A 54 -9.36 6.69 -15.44
N ALA A 55 -9.76 6.65 -16.72
CA ALA A 55 -9.50 5.50 -17.59
C ALA A 55 -8.01 5.27 -17.88
N GLU A 56 -7.20 6.33 -17.81
CA GLU A 56 -5.74 6.29 -18.02
C GLU A 56 -4.96 6.23 -16.72
N GLN A 57 -5.68 6.28 -15.57
CA GLN A 57 -5.04 6.27 -14.27
C GLN A 57 -4.47 4.89 -13.93
N GLU A 58 -3.14 4.83 -13.76
CA GLU A 58 -2.48 3.64 -13.22
C GLU A 58 -2.91 3.43 -11.76
N LYS A 59 -3.23 2.18 -11.40
CA LYS A 59 -3.67 1.81 -10.06
C LYS A 59 -2.61 0.98 -9.36
N HIS A 60 -2.55 1.14 -8.04
CA HIS A 60 -1.78 0.23 -7.21
C HIS A 60 -2.40 -1.17 -7.25
N GLU A 61 -1.55 -2.20 -7.40
CA GLU A 61 -1.94 -3.59 -7.16
C GLU A 61 -2.26 -3.80 -5.68
N PHE A 62 -1.47 -3.17 -4.81
CA PHE A 62 -1.64 -3.13 -3.36
C PHE A 62 -0.98 -1.87 -2.80
N LEU A 63 -1.38 -1.50 -1.58
CA LEU A 63 -0.72 -0.49 -0.75
C LEU A 63 -0.13 -1.18 0.47
N TYR A 64 1.12 -0.86 0.82
CA TYR A 64 1.85 -1.52 1.90
C TYR A 64 2.47 -0.51 2.86
N TRP A 65 2.39 -0.79 4.16
CA TRP A 65 2.96 0.04 5.24
C TRP A 65 3.57 -0.81 6.34
N GLU A 66 4.67 -0.30 6.90
CA GLU A 66 5.27 -0.79 8.14
C GLU A 66 5.36 0.34 9.15
N PHE A 67 5.07 0.05 10.41
CA PHE A 67 5.15 1.00 11.49
C PHE A 67 5.78 0.32 12.73
N HIS A 68 7.08 0.47 12.86
CA HIS A 68 7.89 -0.28 13.85
C HIS A 68 7.58 0.15 15.30
N GLU A 69 7.19 1.41 15.56
CA GLU A 69 6.89 1.92 16.89
C GLU A 69 5.73 1.16 17.56
N THR A 70 4.79 0.69 16.78
CA THR A 70 3.67 -0.11 17.26
C THR A 70 3.75 -1.57 16.87
N ASN A 71 4.87 -1.98 16.25
CA ASN A 71 5.08 -3.32 15.73
C ASN A 71 3.93 -3.81 14.83
N MET A 72 3.58 -2.97 13.86
CA MET A 72 2.47 -3.19 12.94
C MET A 72 2.91 -3.14 11.49
N MET A 73 2.24 -3.95 10.67
CA MET A 73 2.26 -3.86 9.20
C MET A 73 0.83 -3.84 8.69
N ALA A 74 0.61 -3.23 7.55
CA ALA A 74 -0.68 -3.26 6.87
C ALA A 74 -0.50 -3.43 5.37
N LEU A 75 -1.39 -4.19 4.74
CA LEU A 75 -1.51 -4.34 3.30
C LEU A 75 -2.97 -4.12 2.90
N ARG A 76 -3.20 -3.26 1.91
CA ARG A 76 -4.51 -3.12 1.27
C ARG A 76 -4.43 -3.60 -0.18
N MET A 77 -5.36 -4.45 -0.58
CA MET A 77 -5.46 -4.98 -1.94
C MET A 77 -6.96 -4.97 -2.35
N GLY A 78 -7.34 -3.97 -3.13
CA GLY A 78 -8.75 -3.70 -3.42
C GLY A 78 -9.53 -3.39 -2.14
N ASP A 79 -10.57 -4.16 -1.87
CA ASP A 79 -11.40 -4.01 -0.67
C ASP A 79 -10.86 -4.77 0.55
N TRP A 80 -9.86 -5.63 0.35
CA TRP A 80 -9.24 -6.37 1.44
C TRP A 80 -8.16 -5.55 2.13
N LYS A 81 -8.19 -5.54 3.47
CA LYS A 81 -7.12 -4.98 4.30
C LYS A 81 -6.65 -6.02 5.31
N LEU A 82 -5.36 -6.37 5.23
CA LEU A 82 -4.70 -7.22 6.21
C LEU A 82 -3.86 -6.35 7.13
N VAL A 83 -4.02 -6.56 8.43
CA VAL A 83 -3.21 -5.93 9.48
C VAL A 83 -2.44 -7.02 10.21
N VAL A 84 -1.14 -6.82 10.35
CA VAL A 84 -0.28 -7.67 11.18
C VAL A 84 0.12 -6.86 12.40
N LYS A 85 -0.21 -7.36 13.59
CA LYS A 85 0.15 -6.74 14.86
C LYS A 85 0.80 -7.79 15.77
N ASP A 86 2.02 -7.52 16.18
CA ASP A 86 2.80 -8.46 17.02
C ASP A 86 2.85 -9.89 16.43
N GLY A 87 2.84 -10.01 15.10
CA GLY A 87 2.85 -11.28 14.36
C GLY A 87 1.47 -11.92 14.15
N ALA A 88 0.41 -11.47 14.84
CA ALA A 88 -0.94 -11.90 14.58
C ALA A 88 -1.53 -11.19 13.35
N THR A 89 -2.28 -11.93 12.52
CA THR A 89 -2.92 -11.40 11.31
C THR A 89 -4.41 -11.22 11.50
N LEU A 90 -4.93 -10.06 11.11
CA LEU A 90 -6.35 -9.72 11.06
C LEU A 90 -6.70 -9.33 9.63
N LEU A 91 -7.85 -9.76 9.12
CA LEU A 91 -8.32 -9.45 7.78
C LEU A 91 -9.68 -8.75 7.84
N TYR A 92 -9.82 -7.68 7.07
CA TYR A 92 -11.05 -6.89 6.98
C TYR A 92 -11.51 -6.76 5.54
N ASP A 93 -12.84 -6.85 5.31
CA ASP A 93 -13.48 -6.55 4.04
C ASP A 93 -14.04 -5.12 4.08
N LEU A 94 -13.29 -4.16 3.54
CA LEU A 94 -13.64 -2.74 3.57
C LEU A 94 -14.85 -2.38 2.68
N ALA A 95 -15.31 -3.30 1.82
CA ALA A 95 -16.53 -3.08 1.04
C ALA A 95 -17.79 -3.06 1.93
N VAL A 96 -17.76 -3.78 3.05
CA VAL A 96 -18.89 -3.91 3.98
C VAL A 96 -18.56 -3.46 5.40
N ASP A 97 -17.28 -3.39 5.75
CA ASP A 97 -16.77 -3.05 7.09
C ASP A 97 -15.64 -1.99 7.00
N VAL A 98 -16.03 -0.75 6.75
CA VAL A 98 -15.08 0.38 6.65
C VAL A 98 -14.43 0.74 8.00
N HIS A 99 -15.03 0.31 9.12
CA HIS A 99 -14.53 0.58 10.47
C HIS A 99 -13.56 -0.49 10.99
N GLU A 100 -13.38 -1.59 10.25
CA GLU A 100 -12.46 -2.67 10.64
C GLU A 100 -12.87 -3.31 12.00
N ASP A 101 -14.17 -3.49 12.20
CA ASP A 101 -14.74 -4.01 13.44
C ASP A 101 -14.74 -5.54 13.49
N THR A 102 -14.77 -6.21 12.33
CA THR A 102 -14.96 -7.66 12.22
C THR A 102 -13.78 -8.31 11.51
N ASP A 103 -12.99 -9.10 12.26
CA ASP A 103 -11.94 -9.94 11.68
C ASP A 103 -12.55 -11.14 10.95
N VAL A 104 -12.29 -11.26 9.64
CA VAL A 104 -12.75 -12.33 8.76
C VAL A 104 -11.60 -13.21 8.25
N ALA A 105 -10.46 -13.21 8.92
CA ALA A 105 -9.28 -13.98 8.52
C ALA A 105 -9.53 -15.49 8.50
N ALA A 106 -10.30 -16.00 9.46
CA ALA A 106 -10.61 -17.43 9.57
C ALA A 106 -11.49 -17.92 8.42
N GLU A 107 -12.38 -17.08 7.91
CA GLU A 107 -13.31 -17.37 6.81
C GLU A 107 -12.64 -17.25 5.42
N ASN A 108 -11.50 -16.52 5.34
CA ASN A 108 -10.83 -16.18 4.07
C ASN A 108 -9.32 -16.53 4.09
N PRO A 109 -8.93 -17.79 4.39
CA PRO A 109 -7.53 -18.18 4.55
C PRO A 109 -6.71 -18.00 3.26
N ASP A 110 -7.32 -18.16 2.08
CA ASP A 110 -6.64 -17.98 0.80
C ASP A 110 -6.26 -16.52 0.55
N VAL A 111 -7.14 -15.58 0.95
CA VAL A 111 -6.86 -14.14 0.87
C VAL A 111 -5.73 -13.78 1.83
N VAL A 112 -5.79 -14.25 3.07
CA VAL A 112 -4.72 -14.05 4.07
C VAL A 112 -3.39 -14.57 3.54
N GLN A 113 -3.35 -15.79 3.01
CA GLN A 113 -2.13 -16.39 2.47
C GLN A 113 -1.53 -15.54 1.33
N LYS A 114 -2.36 -15.10 0.39
CA LYS A 114 -1.92 -14.25 -0.72
C LYS A 114 -1.32 -12.93 -0.21
N MET A 115 -2.00 -12.27 0.73
CA MET A 115 -1.55 -10.98 1.27
C MET A 115 -0.28 -11.13 2.12
N VAL A 116 -0.15 -12.19 2.91
CA VAL A 116 1.07 -12.51 3.66
C VAL A 116 2.26 -12.76 2.73
N GLN A 117 2.06 -13.42 1.57
CA GLN A 117 3.12 -13.60 0.57
C GLN A 117 3.61 -12.26 0.02
N ILE A 118 2.69 -11.30 -0.20
CA ILE A 118 3.07 -9.93 -0.63
C ILE A 118 3.87 -9.25 0.48
N ILE A 119 3.41 -9.27 1.73
CA ILE A 119 4.14 -8.69 2.87
C ILE A 119 5.57 -9.27 2.95
N ASN A 120 5.72 -10.59 2.87
CA ASN A 120 7.04 -11.24 2.92
C ASN A 120 7.95 -10.84 1.76
N ARG A 121 7.39 -10.53 0.59
CA ARG A 121 8.13 -10.07 -0.59
C ARG A 121 8.59 -8.61 -0.45
N GLU A 122 7.71 -7.75 0.05
CA GLU A 122 7.94 -6.31 0.13
C GLU A 122 8.76 -5.89 1.37
N HIS A 123 8.67 -6.67 2.45
CA HIS A 123 9.44 -6.39 3.67
C HIS A 123 10.94 -6.31 3.41
N LYS A 124 11.57 -5.26 3.93
CA LYS A 124 13.03 -5.09 3.95
C LYS A 124 13.52 -5.12 5.39
N THR A 125 14.33 -6.13 5.70
CA THR A 125 14.93 -6.25 7.04
C THR A 125 15.77 -5.02 7.38
N SER A 126 15.59 -4.51 8.59
CA SER A 126 16.34 -3.38 9.12
C SER A 126 16.78 -3.67 10.56
N ASP A 127 18.03 -3.34 10.89
CA ASP A 127 18.50 -3.45 12.27
C ASP A 127 17.91 -2.38 13.18
N LEU A 128 17.48 -1.26 12.61
CA LEU A 128 16.93 -0.10 13.33
C LEU A 128 15.40 -0.15 13.44
N PHE A 129 14.72 -0.63 12.39
CA PHE A 129 13.26 -0.63 12.28
C PHE A 129 12.75 -2.06 12.19
N LYS A 130 12.68 -2.73 13.35
CA LYS A 130 12.25 -4.13 13.44
C LYS A 130 10.74 -4.22 13.59
N VAL A 131 10.12 -5.10 12.81
CA VAL A 131 8.72 -5.50 12.94
C VAL A 131 8.66 -7.02 13.07
N THR A 132 7.63 -7.54 13.73
CA THR A 132 7.40 -8.99 13.87
C THR A 132 6.61 -9.47 12.66
N MET A 133 7.18 -10.42 11.92
CA MET A 133 6.57 -10.95 10.69
C MET A 133 5.30 -11.76 10.98
N PRO A 134 4.39 -11.91 9.98
CA PRO A 134 3.19 -12.73 10.12
C PRO A 134 3.51 -14.14 10.61
N GLY A 135 2.86 -14.58 11.69
CA GLY A 135 3.06 -15.91 12.28
C GLY A 135 4.27 -16.03 13.21
N GLU A 136 5.10 -15.00 13.34
CA GLU A 136 6.16 -14.97 14.34
C GLU A 136 5.60 -14.57 15.70
N SER A 137 6.21 -15.12 16.75
CA SER A 137 5.91 -14.75 18.13
C SER A 137 6.86 -13.65 18.59
N THR A 138 6.34 -12.57 19.14
CA THR A 138 7.15 -11.53 19.78
C THR A 138 7.91 -12.16 20.95
N LYS A 139 9.20 -12.41 20.79
CA LYS A 139 10.04 -12.82 21.93
C LYS A 139 10.20 -11.60 22.83
N ARG A 140 9.55 -11.60 23.95
CA ARG A 140 9.79 -10.66 25.06
C ARG A 140 11.12 -10.94 25.75
#